data_feea2bb04f69389e56872c547a7dad23
#
_entry.id   feea2bb04f69389e56872c547a7dad23
#
_cell.length_a   1.000
_cell.length_b   1.000
_cell.length_c   1.000
_cell.angle_alpha   90.00
_cell.angle_beta   90.00
_cell.angle_gamma   90.00
#
_symmetry.space_group_name_H-M   'P 1'
#
loop_
_entity.id
_entity.type
_entity.pdbx_description
1 polymer ?
#
loop_
_entity_poly.entity_id
_entity_poly.type
_entity_poly.pdbx_seq_one_letter_code
_entity_poly.pdbx_strand_id
1 'polypeptide(L)' 'MWKVEYKPNNDSQPWTFLESYDNKASAILHASRVSAEYFKVKVTDPDGAAVWTN' A
#
# COMPACT_ATOMS: atom_id res chain seq x y z
N MET A 1 -7.00 -0.97 11.09
CA MET A 1 -7.23 -0.68 9.66
C MET A 1 -6.07 -1.20 8.82
N TRP A 2 -6.35 -1.59 7.61
CA TRP A 2 -5.36 -2.06 6.65
C TRP A 2 -4.94 -0.86 5.81
N LYS A 3 -3.67 -0.49 5.86
CA LYS A 3 -3.18 0.75 5.22
C LYS A 3 -2.55 0.44 3.87
N VAL A 4 -2.85 1.29 2.88
CA VAL A 4 -2.18 1.27 1.59
C VAL A 4 -1.20 2.45 1.58
N GLU A 5 0.07 2.15 1.31
CA GLU A 5 1.13 3.16 1.27
C GLU A 5 1.89 3.02 -0.05
N TYR A 6 2.49 4.12 -0.51
CA TYR A 6 3.15 4.13 -1.81
C TYR A 6 4.43 4.94 -1.81
N LYS A 7 5.27 4.65 -2.81
CA LYS A 7 6.43 5.47 -3.18
C LYS A 7 6.22 5.88 -4.63
N PRO A 8 6.13 7.18 -4.93
CA PRO A 8 5.70 7.62 -6.26
C PRO A 8 6.71 7.39 -7.39
N ASN A 9 8.00 7.61 -7.18
CA ASN A 9 8.96 7.62 -8.27
C ASN A 9 10.17 6.71 -8.12
N ASN A 10 10.67 6.50 -6.90
CA ASN A 10 11.88 5.70 -6.68
C ASN A 10 11.95 5.18 -5.25
N ASP A 11 12.91 4.29 -5.03
CA ASP A 11 13.03 3.57 -3.76
C ASP A 11 13.56 4.42 -2.61
N SER A 12 14.18 5.56 -2.92
CA SER A 12 14.70 6.44 -1.87
C SER A 12 13.64 7.32 -1.24
N GLN A 13 12.45 7.37 -1.82
CA GLN A 13 11.36 8.16 -1.26
C GLN A 13 10.74 7.45 -0.05
N PRO A 14 10.25 8.21 0.94
CA PRO A 14 9.57 7.59 2.08
C PRO A 14 8.21 7.03 1.66
N TRP A 15 7.75 6.02 2.43
CA TRP A 15 6.39 5.53 2.24
C TRP A 15 5.40 6.62 2.62
N THR A 16 4.43 6.84 1.74
CA THR A 16 3.39 7.85 1.93
C THR A 16 2.04 7.16 2.07
N PHE A 17 1.26 7.55 3.06
CA PHE A 17 -0.07 7.02 3.26
C PHE A 17 -0.98 7.41 2.10
N LEU A 18 -1.71 6.45 1.55
CA LEU A 18 -2.67 6.68 0.48
C LEU A 18 -4.11 6.53 0.99
N GLU A 19 -4.42 5.37 1.55
CA GLU A 19 -5.79 5.04 1.95
C GLU A 19 -5.77 3.94 3.00
N SER A 20 -6.85 3.80 3.77
CA SER A 20 -7.00 2.69 4.69
C SER A 20 -8.36 2.03 4.50
N TYR A 21 -8.42 0.74 4.83
CA TYR A 21 -9.62 -0.07 4.66
C TYR A 21 -9.85 -0.90 5.92
N ASP A 22 -11.09 -1.31 6.12
CA ASP A 22 -11.45 -2.12 7.29
C ASP A 22 -11.26 -3.62 7.06
N ASN A 23 -10.83 -4.03 5.85
CA ASN A 23 -10.53 -5.43 5.60
C ASN A 23 -9.36 -5.57 4.62
N LYS A 24 -8.71 -6.73 4.69
CA LYS A 24 -7.51 -7.02 3.90
C LYS A 24 -7.82 -7.09 2.40
N ALA A 25 -8.92 -7.71 2.03
CA ALA A 25 -9.24 -7.93 0.62
C ALA A 25 -9.42 -6.61 -0.12
N SER A 26 -10.13 -5.65 0.48
CA SER A 26 -10.33 -4.34 -0.13
C SER A 26 -9.02 -3.58 -0.26
N ALA A 27 -8.18 -3.63 0.75
CA ALA A 27 -6.87 -2.96 0.72
C ALA A 27 -5.99 -3.52 -0.39
N ILE A 28 -5.91 -4.83 -0.52
CA ILE A 28 -5.10 -5.47 -1.55
C ILE A 28 -5.64 -5.19 -2.95
N LEU A 29 -6.95 -5.22 -3.11
CA LEU A 29 -7.57 -4.92 -4.40
C LEU A 29 -7.22 -3.50 -4.85
N HIS A 30 -7.37 -2.53 -3.96
CA HIS A 30 -7.03 -1.15 -4.28
C HIS A 30 -5.52 -1.01 -4.57
N ALA A 31 -4.69 -1.60 -3.73
CA ALA A 31 -3.24 -1.54 -3.91
C ALA A 31 -2.81 -2.12 -5.26
N SER A 32 -3.39 -3.24 -5.68
CA SER A 32 -3.05 -3.85 -6.95
C SER A 32 -3.44 -2.96 -8.14
N ARG A 33 -4.51 -2.20 -8.00
CA ARG A 33 -4.94 -1.27 -9.06
C ARG A 33 -4.03 -0.06 -9.16
N VAL A 34 -3.68 0.56 -8.03
CA VAL A 34 -2.85 1.77 -8.04
C VAL A 34 -1.37 1.46 -8.26
N SER A 35 -0.95 0.21 -8.11
CA SER A 35 0.46 -0.16 -8.30
C SER A 35 0.97 0.13 -9.72
N ALA A 36 0.06 0.25 -10.70
CA ALA A 36 0.43 0.64 -12.06
C ALA A 36 0.83 2.12 -12.16
N GLU A 37 0.46 2.94 -11.19
CA GLU A 37 0.68 4.39 -11.23
C GLU A 37 1.86 4.84 -10.39
N TYR A 38 2.35 3.98 -9.49
CA TYR A 38 3.43 4.33 -8.56
C TYR A 38 4.58 3.36 -8.68
N PHE A 39 5.76 3.79 -8.21
CA PHE A 39 6.94 2.95 -8.22
C PHE A 39 6.76 1.72 -7.34
N LYS A 40 6.28 1.91 -6.11
CA LYS A 40 5.98 0.83 -5.18
C LYS A 40 4.70 1.10 -4.41
N VAL A 41 3.99 0.02 -4.09
CA VAL A 41 2.79 0.07 -3.26
C VAL A 41 2.86 -1.09 -2.28
N LYS A 42 2.46 -0.87 -1.04
CA LYS A 42 2.35 -1.94 -0.05
C LYS A 42 1.07 -1.81 0.76
N VAL A 43 0.64 -2.94 1.30
CA VAL A 43 -0.45 -2.99 2.27
C VAL A 43 0.14 -3.41 3.61
N THR A 44 -0.17 -2.65 4.65
CA THR A 44 0.28 -2.90 6.02
C THR A 44 -0.93 -3.26 6.87
N ASP A 45 -0.80 -4.33 7.67
CA ASP A 45 -1.88 -4.76 8.55
C ASP A 45 -2.01 -3.86 9.78
N PRO A 46 -3.05 -4.04 10.60
CA PRO A 46 -3.24 -3.21 11.81
C PRO A 46 -2.09 -3.26 12.80
N ASP A 47 -1.28 -4.30 12.76
CA ASP A 47 -0.12 -4.46 13.64
C ASP A 47 1.15 -3.86 13.06
N GLY A 48 1.09 -3.36 11.84
CA GLY A 48 2.23 -2.70 11.20
C GLY A 48 3.06 -3.60 10.30
N ALA A 49 2.67 -4.85 10.09
CA ALA A 49 3.39 -5.77 9.22
C ALA A 49 2.94 -5.61 7.77
N ALA A 50 3.88 -5.56 6.83
CA ALA A 50 3.55 -5.53 5.42
C ALA A 50 3.04 -6.91 4.99
N VAL A 51 1.84 -6.95 4.41
CA VAL A 51 1.20 -8.21 3.99
C VAL A 51 1.10 -8.32 2.48
N TRP A 52 1.38 -7.26 1.75
CA TRP A 52 1.35 -7.26 0.29
C TRP A 52 2.25 -6.16 -0.25
N THR A 53 2.94 -6.43 -1.34
CA THR A 53 3.72 -5.42 -2.08
C THR A 53 3.77 -5.84 -3.54
N ASN A 54 3.84 -4.87 -4.41
CA ASN A 54 4.01 -5.13 -5.83
C ASN A 54 5.47 -5.46 -6.18
#